data_bff171d4a630c4e5a0e64b17e3fd7156
#
_entry.id   bff171d4a630c4e5a0e64b17e3fd7156
#
_cell.length_a   1.000
_cell.length_b   1.000
_cell.length_c   1.000
_cell.angle_alpha   90.00
_cell.angle_beta   90.00
_cell.angle_gamma   90.00
#
_symmetry.space_group_name_H-M   'P 1'
#
loop_
_entity.id
_entity.type
_entity.pdbx_description
1 polymer ?
#
loop_
_entity_poly.entity_id
_entity_poly.type
_entity_poly.pdbx_seq_one_letter_code
_entity_poly.pdbx_strand_id
1 'polypeptide(L)'
;DFADLQYRNPDKAGAEREKMLELRHKGQEARKAFTELAKAFQASHPEWQLQQTSQWMNQAQRLRPHFWAYLQRDGQVTEPMMALRLYGTPVNYGISLEVSFIERKKDEQTLDKQAKVLELPVVEGIYYLVYSNGESHKVEATEENRLLLREKVRNQEIRKILVKSDASFLEDQPLEAILEKLEEAYTRL
;
A
#
# COMPACT_ATOMS: atom_id res chain seq x y z
N ASP A 1 18.31 4.55 -6.50
CA ASP A 1 17.70 3.83 -5.40
C ASP A 1 17.95 4.60 -4.11
N PHE A 2 16.87 5.04 -3.45
CA PHE A 2 16.94 5.82 -2.21
C PHE A 2 16.64 4.95 -0.97
N ALA A 3 16.39 3.66 -1.17
CA ALA A 3 16.04 2.76 -0.08
C ALA A 3 17.15 2.71 0.97
N ASP A 4 16.76 2.83 2.23
CA ASP A 4 17.65 2.78 3.39
C ASP A 4 18.72 3.86 3.52
N LEU A 5 18.76 4.84 2.61
CA LEU A 5 19.65 5.99 2.79
C LEU A 5 19.25 6.78 4.04
N GLN A 6 20.26 7.16 4.82
CA GLN A 6 20.10 7.98 6.01
C GLN A 6 20.06 9.45 5.62
N TYR A 7 18.93 10.10 5.89
CA TYR A 7 18.84 11.55 5.78
C TYR A 7 19.40 12.23 7.03
N ARG A 8 20.06 13.34 6.85
CA ARG A 8 20.49 14.25 7.92
C ARG A 8 20.06 15.67 7.59
N ASN A 9 19.76 16.46 8.62
CA ASN A 9 19.47 17.87 8.39
C ASN A 9 20.67 18.53 7.66
N PRO A 10 20.45 19.19 6.51
CA PRO A 10 21.52 19.82 5.72
C PRO A 10 22.42 20.75 6.52
N ASP A 11 21.87 21.47 7.50
CA ASP A 11 22.62 22.40 8.36
C ASP A 11 23.61 21.69 9.31
N LYS A 12 23.44 20.38 9.49
CA LYS A 12 24.28 19.50 10.32
C LYS A 12 25.07 18.46 9.51
N ALA A 13 24.94 18.48 8.19
CA ALA A 13 25.50 17.46 7.31
C ALA A 13 26.93 17.75 6.84
N GLY A 14 27.47 18.94 7.14
CA GLY A 14 28.85 19.31 6.76
C GLY A 14 29.06 19.18 5.24
N ALA A 15 30.03 18.39 4.84
CA ALA A 15 30.40 18.17 3.41
C ALA A 15 29.25 17.50 2.60
N GLU A 16 28.30 16.82 3.24
CA GLU A 16 27.16 16.19 2.58
C GLU A 16 25.94 17.12 2.44
N ARG A 17 26.05 18.38 2.77
CA ARG A 17 24.93 19.35 2.78
C ARG A 17 24.16 19.37 1.47
N GLU A 18 24.85 19.50 0.34
CA GLU A 18 24.21 19.56 -0.99
C GLU A 18 23.47 18.28 -1.31
N LYS A 19 24.06 17.12 -1.04
CA LYS A 19 23.40 15.82 -1.19
C LYS A 19 22.13 15.70 -0.35
N MET A 20 22.16 16.18 0.89
CA MET A 20 20.99 16.15 1.77
C MET A 20 19.87 17.10 1.30
N LEU A 21 20.23 18.25 0.73
CA LEU A 21 19.27 19.16 0.10
C LEU A 21 18.60 18.51 -1.12
N GLU A 22 19.38 17.87 -1.98
CA GLU A 22 18.87 17.16 -3.14
C GLU A 22 17.94 16.02 -2.73
N LEU A 23 18.31 15.17 -1.76
CA LEU A 23 17.49 14.10 -1.24
C LEU A 23 16.17 14.62 -0.67
N ARG A 24 16.20 15.72 0.08
CA ARG A 24 15.01 16.36 0.60
C ARG A 24 14.08 16.84 -0.50
N HIS A 25 14.63 17.53 -1.50
CA HIS A 25 13.87 18.02 -2.64
C HIS A 25 13.19 16.88 -3.39
N LYS A 26 13.95 15.86 -3.82
CA LYS A 26 13.44 14.69 -4.53
C LYS A 26 12.38 13.92 -3.71
N GLY A 27 12.62 13.73 -2.41
CA GLY A 27 11.68 13.03 -1.55
C GLY A 27 10.37 13.79 -1.35
N GLN A 28 10.42 15.12 -1.24
CA GLN A 28 9.24 15.95 -1.13
C GLN A 28 8.46 16.01 -2.45
N GLU A 29 9.13 16.14 -3.58
CA GLU A 29 8.53 16.15 -4.92
C GLU A 29 7.84 14.82 -5.23
N ALA A 30 8.53 13.70 -4.99
CA ALA A 30 7.96 12.37 -5.18
C ALA A 30 6.73 12.14 -4.29
N ARG A 31 6.79 12.58 -3.02
CA ARG A 31 5.64 12.50 -2.11
C ARG A 31 4.47 13.35 -2.61
N LYS A 32 4.75 14.56 -3.10
CA LYS A 32 3.73 15.45 -3.67
C LYS A 32 3.04 14.79 -4.86
N ALA A 33 3.82 14.30 -5.83
CA ALA A 33 3.28 13.62 -7.02
C ALA A 33 2.42 12.40 -6.65
N PHE A 34 2.87 11.56 -5.71
CA PHE A 34 2.10 10.42 -5.25
C PHE A 34 0.82 10.84 -4.50
N THR A 35 0.85 11.94 -3.75
CA THR A 35 -0.33 12.48 -3.08
C THR A 35 -1.35 13.02 -4.08
N GLU A 36 -0.90 13.68 -5.15
CA GLU A 36 -1.76 14.17 -6.24
C GLU A 36 -2.42 13.01 -6.98
N LEU A 37 -1.67 11.94 -7.27
CA LEU A 37 -2.23 10.71 -7.82
C LEU A 37 -3.31 10.11 -6.92
N ALA A 38 -3.04 9.97 -5.62
CA ALA A 38 -4.01 9.43 -4.67
C ALA A 38 -5.28 10.29 -4.56
N LYS A 39 -5.16 11.61 -4.64
CA LYS A 39 -6.29 12.53 -4.69
C LYS A 39 -7.08 12.42 -6.00
N ALA A 40 -6.40 12.29 -7.13
CA ALA A 40 -7.05 12.12 -8.43
C ALA A 40 -7.85 10.82 -8.47
N PHE A 41 -7.28 9.71 -7.99
CA PHE A 41 -7.99 8.45 -7.85
C PHE A 41 -9.19 8.58 -6.90
N GLN A 42 -9.02 9.19 -5.74
CA GLN A 42 -10.11 9.42 -4.79
C GLN A 42 -11.24 10.29 -5.35
N ALA A 43 -10.92 11.25 -6.22
CA ALA A 43 -11.94 12.11 -6.84
C ALA A 43 -12.93 11.33 -7.73
N SER A 44 -12.50 10.22 -8.35
CA SER A 44 -13.36 9.29 -9.10
C SER A 44 -14.15 8.34 -8.18
N HIS A 45 -13.76 8.24 -6.91
CA HIS A 45 -14.34 7.33 -5.92
C HIS A 45 -14.76 8.09 -4.66
N PRO A 46 -15.86 8.87 -4.70
CA PRO A 46 -16.28 9.74 -3.59
C PRO A 46 -16.68 8.97 -2.32
N GLU A 47 -16.96 7.67 -2.43
CA GLU A 47 -17.21 6.78 -1.29
C GLU A 47 -15.96 6.53 -0.42
N TRP A 48 -14.77 6.82 -0.95
CA TRP A 48 -13.51 6.71 -0.25
C TRP A 48 -12.99 8.09 0.17
N GLN A 49 -12.47 8.17 1.37
CA GLN A 49 -11.80 9.36 1.90
C GLN A 49 -10.31 9.10 2.04
N LEU A 50 -9.49 9.92 1.41
CA LEU A 50 -8.04 9.88 1.56
C LEU A 50 -7.67 10.32 2.98
N GLN A 51 -7.05 9.41 3.73
CA GLN A 51 -6.64 9.66 5.11
C GLN A 51 -5.26 10.32 5.18
N GLN A 52 -4.25 9.62 4.70
CA GLN A 52 -2.88 10.10 4.77
C GLN A 52 -2.00 9.42 3.74
N THR A 53 -1.14 10.23 3.11
CA THR A 53 0.01 9.73 2.34
C THR A 53 1.23 9.57 3.25
N SER A 54 1.96 8.48 3.07
CA SER A 54 3.19 8.23 3.83
C SER A 54 4.21 9.35 3.65
N GLN A 55 5.04 9.56 4.68
CA GLN A 55 6.20 10.45 4.57
C GLN A 55 7.28 9.79 3.71
N TRP A 56 8.15 10.60 3.10
CA TRP A 56 9.27 10.12 2.28
C TRP A 56 10.41 9.50 3.08
N MET A 57 10.42 9.68 4.40
CA MET A 57 11.35 9.03 5.34
C MET A 57 10.59 8.53 6.58
N ASN A 58 11.19 7.61 7.32
CA ASN A 58 10.67 7.13 8.58
C ASN A 58 11.12 8.01 9.76
N GLN A 59 10.69 7.69 10.99
CA GLN A 59 11.06 8.43 12.20
C GLN A 59 12.57 8.42 12.49
N ALA A 60 13.28 7.37 12.05
CA ALA A 60 14.73 7.30 12.14
C ALA A 60 15.46 8.03 11.00
N GLN A 61 14.74 8.85 10.22
CA GLN A 61 15.26 9.61 9.08
C GLN A 61 15.87 8.74 7.97
N ARG A 62 15.44 7.48 7.86
CA ARG A 62 15.77 6.62 6.72
C ARG A 62 14.74 6.82 5.61
N LEU A 63 15.21 6.96 4.38
CA LEU A 63 14.34 7.10 3.22
C LEU A 63 13.51 5.83 3.04
N ARG A 64 12.24 6.03 2.70
CA ARG A 64 11.35 4.90 2.41
C ARG A 64 11.53 4.44 0.97
N PRO A 65 11.54 3.14 0.71
CA PRO A 65 11.60 2.61 -0.65
C PRO A 65 10.31 2.87 -1.45
N HIS A 66 9.17 3.05 -0.76
CA HIS A 66 7.86 3.15 -1.39
C HIS A 66 6.97 4.15 -0.66
N PHE A 67 6.01 4.72 -1.42
CA PHE A 67 4.91 5.49 -0.86
C PHE A 67 3.65 4.63 -0.75
N TRP A 68 2.78 4.99 0.19
CA TRP A 68 1.42 4.47 0.28
C TRP A 68 0.47 5.57 0.76
N ALA A 69 -0.78 5.43 0.37
CA ALA A 69 -1.88 6.28 0.81
C ALA A 69 -3.04 5.39 1.24
N TYR A 70 -3.61 5.68 2.39
CA TYR A 70 -4.79 4.97 2.89
C TYR A 70 -6.06 5.71 2.53
N LEU A 71 -7.07 4.94 2.10
CA LEU A 71 -8.42 5.40 1.85
C LEU A 71 -9.38 4.60 2.75
N GLN A 72 -10.33 5.29 3.35
CA GLN A 72 -11.35 4.70 4.23
C GLN A 72 -12.73 5.14 3.76
N ARG A 73 -13.70 4.23 3.80
CA ARG A 73 -15.10 4.59 3.58
C ARG A 73 -15.61 5.45 4.73
N ASP A 74 -16.40 6.47 4.39
CA ASP A 74 -16.90 7.43 5.37
C ASP A 74 -17.73 6.73 6.45
N GLY A 75 -17.41 7.02 7.72
CA GLY A 75 -18.08 6.47 8.90
C GLY A 75 -17.96 4.95 9.11
N GLN A 76 -17.21 4.23 8.27
CA GLN A 76 -17.12 2.76 8.31
C GLN A 76 -15.77 2.28 8.89
N VAL A 77 -15.52 2.58 10.16
CA VAL A 77 -14.28 2.14 10.86
C VAL A 77 -14.18 0.63 11.08
N THR A 78 -15.28 -0.10 10.92
CA THR A 78 -15.36 -1.56 11.07
C THR A 78 -15.13 -2.31 9.76
N GLU A 79 -15.01 -1.58 8.65
CA GLU A 79 -14.79 -2.15 7.33
C GLU A 79 -13.31 -2.07 6.93
N PRO A 80 -12.84 -2.94 6.02
CA PRO A 80 -11.49 -2.87 5.49
C PRO A 80 -11.19 -1.52 4.87
N MET A 81 -9.96 -1.06 5.00
CA MET A 81 -9.43 0.09 4.29
C MET A 81 -8.85 -0.33 2.95
N MET A 82 -8.83 0.59 2.01
CA MET A 82 -8.04 0.44 0.79
C MET A 82 -6.74 1.23 0.94
N ALA A 83 -5.67 0.74 0.33
CA ALA A 83 -4.42 1.49 0.18
C ALA A 83 -3.95 1.46 -1.27
N LEU A 84 -3.45 2.60 -1.73
CA LEU A 84 -2.59 2.68 -2.89
C LEU A 84 -1.15 2.51 -2.39
N ARG A 85 -0.40 1.57 -2.97
CA ARG A 85 1.02 1.35 -2.61
C ARG A 85 1.89 1.29 -3.83
N LEU A 86 2.84 2.20 -3.94
CA LEU A 86 3.90 2.15 -4.94
C LEU A 86 4.83 0.98 -4.61
N TYR A 87 5.20 0.18 -5.60
CA TYR A 87 6.15 -0.94 -5.47
C TYR A 87 7.07 -1.02 -6.69
N GLY A 88 8.12 -1.84 -6.59
CA GLY A 88 9.05 -2.12 -7.68
C GLY A 88 10.29 -1.25 -7.67
N THR A 89 10.87 -1.07 -8.84
CA THR A 89 12.11 -0.33 -9.11
C THR A 89 11.84 0.79 -10.11
N PRO A 90 12.76 1.75 -10.31
CA PRO A 90 12.57 2.82 -11.29
C PRO A 90 12.32 2.37 -12.73
N VAL A 91 12.74 1.15 -13.10
CA VAL A 91 12.58 0.61 -14.46
C VAL A 91 11.46 -0.42 -14.59
N ASN A 92 10.87 -0.84 -13.49
CA ASN A 92 9.74 -1.76 -13.45
C ASN A 92 9.00 -1.51 -12.13
N TYR A 93 7.99 -0.67 -12.17
CA TYR A 93 7.22 -0.27 -11.01
C TYR A 93 5.72 -0.50 -11.21
N GLY A 94 4.98 -0.39 -10.15
CA GLY A 94 3.54 -0.48 -10.16
C GLY A 94 2.92 0.16 -8.95
N ILE A 95 1.60 0.24 -8.99
CA ILE A 95 0.78 0.65 -7.86
C ILE A 95 -0.17 -0.49 -7.54
N SER A 96 -0.09 -0.98 -6.33
CA SER A 96 -0.97 -2.00 -5.80
C SER A 96 -2.15 -1.35 -5.10
N LEU A 97 -3.34 -1.76 -5.42
CA LEU A 97 -4.54 -1.57 -4.62
C LEU A 97 -4.60 -2.68 -3.58
N GLU A 98 -4.66 -2.32 -2.32
CA GLU A 98 -4.62 -3.26 -1.20
C GLU A 98 -5.86 -3.07 -0.32
N VAL A 99 -6.68 -4.11 -0.15
CA VAL A 99 -7.77 -4.12 0.82
C VAL A 99 -7.31 -4.85 2.06
N SER A 100 -7.34 -4.18 3.20
CA SER A 100 -6.86 -4.72 4.47
C SER A 100 -7.37 -3.92 5.66
N PHE A 101 -7.06 -4.40 6.87
CA PHE A 101 -7.15 -3.60 8.09
C PHE A 101 -5.77 -3.11 8.53
N ILE A 102 -5.71 -1.88 9.04
CA ILE A 102 -4.52 -1.37 9.73
C ILE A 102 -4.56 -1.93 11.15
N GLU A 103 -3.92 -3.07 11.37
CA GLU A 103 -3.92 -3.73 12.66
C GLU A 103 -2.62 -3.47 13.42
N ARG A 104 -2.78 -3.08 14.69
CA ARG A 104 -1.66 -2.89 15.63
C ARG A 104 -1.73 -3.84 16.83
N LYS A 105 -2.89 -4.44 17.12
CA LYS A 105 -3.12 -5.33 18.27
C LYS A 105 -3.45 -6.74 17.79
N LYS A 106 -3.18 -7.71 18.65
CA LYS A 106 -3.56 -9.12 18.48
C LYS A 106 -4.68 -9.43 19.48
N ASP A 107 -5.91 -9.12 19.12
CA ASP A 107 -7.10 -9.45 19.91
C ASP A 107 -8.11 -10.20 19.05
N GLU A 108 -9.15 -10.77 19.65
CA GLU A 108 -10.18 -11.54 18.93
C GLU A 108 -10.89 -10.70 17.90
N GLN A 109 -11.12 -9.41 18.16
CA GLN A 109 -11.74 -8.49 17.20
C GLN A 109 -10.88 -8.31 15.94
N THR A 110 -9.56 -8.39 16.07
CA THR A 110 -8.62 -8.35 14.95
C THR A 110 -8.82 -9.54 14.02
N LEU A 111 -9.06 -10.73 14.55
CA LEU A 111 -9.28 -11.94 13.75
C LEU A 111 -10.58 -11.87 12.95
N ASP A 112 -11.66 -11.38 13.56
CA ASP A 112 -12.94 -11.17 12.87
C ASP A 112 -12.79 -10.17 11.72
N LYS A 113 -12.02 -9.11 11.93
CA LYS A 113 -11.69 -8.14 10.87
C LYS A 113 -10.89 -8.77 9.73
N GLN A 114 -9.87 -9.60 10.04
CA GLN A 114 -9.11 -10.30 8.98
C GLN A 114 -10.02 -11.24 8.17
N ALA A 115 -11.02 -11.87 8.79
CA ALA A 115 -12.00 -12.68 8.09
C ALA A 115 -12.83 -11.86 7.09
N LYS A 116 -13.20 -10.61 7.40
CA LYS A 116 -13.93 -9.72 6.48
C LYS A 116 -13.15 -9.42 5.19
N VAL A 117 -11.84 -9.32 5.24
CA VAL A 117 -11.00 -9.13 4.04
C VAL A 117 -11.20 -10.29 3.05
N LEU A 118 -11.42 -11.51 3.56
CA LEU A 118 -11.68 -12.71 2.76
C LEU A 118 -13.15 -12.85 2.29
N GLU A 119 -14.01 -11.88 2.58
CA GLU A 119 -15.37 -11.82 2.02
C GLU A 119 -15.40 -11.30 0.59
N LEU A 120 -14.33 -10.58 0.18
CA LEU A 120 -14.18 -10.16 -1.21
C LEU A 120 -14.25 -11.38 -2.15
N PRO A 121 -14.96 -11.26 -3.28
CA PRO A 121 -15.06 -12.35 -4.24
C PRO A 121 -13.70 -12.67 -4.85
N VAL A 122 -13.49 -13.93 -5.18
CA VAL A 122 -12.31 -14.35 -5.94
C VAL A 122 -12.55 -14.03 -7.41
N VAL A 123 -11.71 -13.17 -7.97
CA VAL A 123 -11.71 -12.82 -9.38
C VAL A 123 -10.29 -12.91 -9.96
N GLU A 124 -10.20 -13.03 -11.27
CA GLU A 124 -8.90 -13.05 -11.95
C GLU A 124 -8.13 -11.74 -11.73
N GLY A 125 -6.82 -11.86 -11.52
CA GLY A 125 -5.93 -10.70 -11.37
C GLY A 125 -5.75 -10.19 -9.92
N ILE A 126 -6.42 -10.79 -8.94
CA ILE A 126 -6.14 -10.55 -7.53
C ILE A 126 -5.26 -11.65 -6.92
N TYR A 127 -4.66 -11.35 -5.79
CA TYR A 127 -3.95 -12.32 -4.96
C TYR A 127 -4.00 -11.93 -3.49
N TYR A 128 -3.67 -12.87 -2.62
CA TYR A 128 -3.53 -12.63 -1.19
C TYR A 128 -2.05 -12.40 -0.84
N LEU A 129 -1.79 -11.41 0.01
CA LEU A 129 -0.53 -11.28 0.71
C LEU A 129 -0.78 -11.60 2.19
N VAL A 130 -0.14 -12.66 2.66
CA VAL A 130 -0.40 -13.24 3.98
C VAL A 130 0.80 -13.02 4.89
N TYR A 131 0.57 -12.52 6.09
CA TYR A 131 1.57 -12.34 7.12
C TYR A 131 1.40 -13.39 8.22
N SER A 132 2.39 -14.24 8.36
CA SER A 132 2.47 -15.27 9.40
C SER A 132 3.91 -15.42 9.89
N ASN A 133 4.10 -15.67 11.18
CA ASN A 133 5.41 -15.92 11.79
C ASN A 133 6.50 -14.86 11.48
N GLY A 134 6.10 -13.60 11.25
CA GLY A 134 7.02 -12.51 10.94
C GLY A 134 7.39 -12.36 9.47
N GLU A 135 6.94 -13.25 8.61
CA GLU A 135 7.16 -13.24 7.18
C GLU A 135 5.87 -12.95 6.40
N SER A 136 6.02 -12.53 5.16
CA SER A 136 4.92 -12.37 4.22
C SER A 136 5.13 -13.24 2.99
N HIS A 137 4.06 -13.85 2.50
CA HIS A 137 4.08 -14.64 1.29
C HIS A 137 2.84 -14.41 0.44
N LYS A 138 3.03 -14.51 -0.87
CA LYS A 138 1.96 -14.39 -1.85
C LYS A 138 1.23 -15.72 -1.97
N VAL A 139 -0.10 -15.66 -1.96
CA VAL A 139 -0.99 -16.81 -2.17
C VAL A 139 -1.92 -16.47 -3.33
N GLU A 140 -2.09 -17.39 -4.26
CA GLU A 140 -3.02 -17.24 -5.36
C GLU A 140 -4.46 -17.13 -4.87
N ALA A 141 -5.23 -16.23 -5.45
CA ALA A 141 -6.64 -16.06 -5.10
C ALA A 141 -7.47 -17.13 -5.83
N THR A 142 -7.75 -18.21 -5.13
CA THR A 142 -8.69 -19.27 -5.50
C THR A 142 -9.72 -19.47 -4.38
N GLU A 143 -10.87 -20.03 -4.68
CA GLU A 143 -11.86 -20.36 -3.65
C GLU A 143 -11.30 -21.34 -2.61
N GLU A 144 -10.51 -22.31 -3.04
CA GLU A 144 -9.84 -23.27 -2.16
C GLU A 144 -8.91 -22.54 -1.18
N ASN A 145 -8.03 -21.67 -1.70
CA ASN A 145 -7.12 -20.88 -0.88
C ASN A 145 -7.88 -19.91 0.03
N ARG A 146 -8.96 -19.32 -0.44
CA ARG A 146 -9.80 -18.43 0.37
C ARG A 146 -10.38 -19.16 1.60
N LEU A 147 -10.90 -20.37 1.40
CA LEU A 147 -11.43 -21.20 2.48
C LEU A 147 -10.34 -21.62 3.47
N LEU A 148 -9.19 -22.07 2.95
CA LEU A 148 -8.03 -22.42 3.77
C LEU A 148 -7.52 -21.23 4.60
N LEU A 149 -7.44 -20.05 3.99
CA LEU A 149 -7.02 -18.83 4.69
C LEU A 149 -8.01 -18.43 5.79
N ARG A 150 -9.33 -18.59 5.56
CA ARG A 150 -10.36 -18.36 6.60
C ARG A 150 -10.15 -19.29 7.80
N GLU A 151 -9.84 -20.55 7.56
CA GLU A 151 -9.56 -21.51 8.63
C GLU A 151 -8.29 -21.11 9.40
N LYS A 152 -7.22 -20.77 8.71
CA LYS A 152 -5.96 -20.31 9.31
C LYS A 152 -6.13 -19.01 10.12
N VAL A 153 -6.96 -18.08 9.69
CA VAL A 153 -7.30 -16.89 10.48
C VAL A 153 -8.01 -17.30 11.75
N ARG A 154 -9.02 -18.16 11.66
CA ARG A 154 -9.78 -18.67 12.83
C ARG A 154 -8.86 -19.40 13.85
N ASN A 155 -7.90 -20.13 13.36
CA ASN A 155 -6.91 -20.85 14.18
C ASN A 155 -5.76 -19.96 14.68
N GLN A 156 -5.80 -18.63 14.39
CA GLN A 156 -4.79 -17.66 14.81
C GLN A 156 -3.38 -17.89 14.20
N GLU A 157 -3.29 -18.66 13.13
CA GLU A 157 -2.05 -18.92 12.41
C GLU A 157 -1.61 -17.72 11.54
N ILE A 158 -2.56 -16.92 11.10
CA ILE A 158 -2.35 -15.75 10.25
C ILE A 158 -2.59 -14.48 11.05
N ARG A 159 -1.61 -13.58 10.99
CA ARG A 159 -1.67 -12.29 11.67
C ARG A 159 -2.41 -11.22 10.86
N LYS A 160 -2.20 -11.21 9.53
CA LYS A 160 -2.76 -10.21 8.63
C LYS A 160 -2.88 -10.76 7.22
N ILE A 161 -3.97 -10.41 6.56
CA ILE A 161 -4.22 -10.69 5.15
C ILE A 161 -4.48 -9.38 4.42
N LEU A 162 -3.95 -9.27 3.20
CA LEU A 162 -4.31 -8.25 2.23
C LEU A 162 -4.84 -8.94 0.98
N VAL A 163 -5.92 -8.42 0.41
CA VAL A 163 -6.31 -8.71 -0.97
C VAL A 163 -5.67 -7.63 -1.83
N LYS A 164 -4.98 -8.02 -2.89
CA LYS A 164 -4.21 -7.10 -3.72
C LYS A 164 -4.57 -7.25 -5.19
N SER A 165 -4.65 -6.11 -5.87
CA SER A 165 -4.74 -6.00 -7.32
C SER A 165 -3.69 -5.01 -7.79
N ASP A 166 -2.86 -5.39 -8.77
CA ASP A 166 -1.71 -4.60 -9.22
C ASP A 166 -1.95 -3.95 -10.58
N ALA A 167 -1.58 -2.67 -10.67
CA ALA A 167 -1.38 -1.95 -11.91
C ALA A 167 0.12 -1.79 -12.16
N SER A 168 0.66 -2.47 -13.17
CA SER A 168 2.10 -2.48 -13.48
C SER A 168 2.44 -1.56 -14.64
N PHE A 169 3.62 -0.94 -14.57
CA PHE A 169 4.14 -0.01 -15.55
C PHE A 169 5.59 -0.37 -15.89
N LEU A 170 5.93 -0.34 -17.18
CA LEU A 170 7.30 -0.62 -17.66
C LEU A 170 8.12 0.65 -17.88
N GLU A 171 7.46 1.79 -18.01
CA GLU A 171 8.07 3.10 -18.28
C GLU A 171 7.20 4.21 -17.70
N ASP A 172 7.70 5.42 -17.66
CA ASP A 172 6.95 6.58 -17.20
C ASP A 172 5.66 6.75 -18.02
N GLN A 173 4.55 6.93 -17.31
CA GLN A 173 3.23 7.10 -17.88
C GLN A 173 2.65 8.46 -17.47
N PRO A 174 1.83 9.09 -18.32
CA PRO A 174 1.04 10.24 -17.90
C PRO A 174 0.01 9.84 -16.84
N LEU A 175 -0.40 10.81 -16.04
CA LEU A 175 -1.32 10.58 -14.92
C LEU A 175 -2.60 9.86 -15.34
N GLU A 176 -3.16 10.26 -16.49
CA GLU A 176 -4.40 9.69 -17.04
C GLU A 176 -4.26 8.19 -17.32
N ALA A 177 -3.15 7.77 -17.93
CA ALA A 177 -2.89 6.35 -18.22
C ALA A 177 -2.65 5.54 -16.94
N ILE A 178 -2.05 6.16 -15.92
CA ILE A 178 -1.91 5.53 -14.58
C ILE A 178 -3.29 5.33 -13.95
N LEU A 179 -4.16 6.36 -14.00
CA LEU A 179 -5.51 6.29 -13.44
C LEU A 179 -6.36 5.24 -14.15
N GLU A 180 -6.32 5.13 -15.49
CA GLU A 180 -7.02 4.08 -16.23
C GLU A 180 -6.64 2.68 -15.77
N LYS A 181 -5.34 2.39 -15.59
CA LYS A 181 -4.88 1.10 -15.06
C LYS A 181 -5.26 0.87 -13.60
N LEU A 182 -5.33 1.93 -12.80
CA LEU A 182 -5.81 1.83 -11.42
C LEU A 182 -7.31 1.52 -11.39
N GLU A 183 -8.11 2.09 -12.28
CA GLU A 183 -9.53 1.74 -12.43
C GLU A 183 -9.71 0.27 -12.80
N GLU A 184 -8.95 -0.26 -13.75
CA GLU A 184 -8.96 -1.67 -14.09
C GLU A 184 -8.60 -2.55 -12.88
N ALA A 185 -7.60 -2.16 -12.09
CA ALA A 185 -7.22 -2.88 -10.89
C ALA A 185 -8.30 -2.79 -9.79
N TYR A 186 -8.97 -1.63 -9.69
CA TYR A 186 -10.03 -1.39 -8.72
C TYR A 186 -11.29 -2.23 -9.01
N THR A 187 -11.67 -2.41 -10.26
CA THR A 187 -12.83 -3.23 -10.64
C THR A 187 -12.73 -4.70 -10.21
N ARG A 188 -11.55 -5.15 -9.79
CA ARG A 188 -11.30 -6.52 -9.29
C ARG A 188 -11.48 -6.64 -7.77
N LEU A 189 -11.65 -5.51 -7.07
CA LEU A 189 -11.75 -5.42 -5.61
C LEU A 189 -13.15 -4.98 -5.17
#